data_9b2c1084905801a51e605837235f9535
#
_entry.id   9b2c1084905801a51e605837235f9535
#
_cell.length_a   1.000
_cell.length_b   1.000
_cell.length_c   1.000
_cell.angle_alpha   90.00
_cell.angle_beta   90.00
_cell.angle_gamma   90.00
#
_symmetry.space_group_name_H-M   'P 1'
#
loop_
_entity.id
_entity.type
_entity.pdbx_description
1 polymer ?
#
loop_
_entity_poly.entity_id
_entity_poly.type
_entity_poly.pdbx_seq_one_letter_code
_entity_poly.pdbx_strand_id
1 'polypeptide(L)'
;MSKLILANDGIDAVGKSLLEKAGFTVVTEKVAQEDLASEINSKGYVALTVRSATKVRKEVIDACPNLKVIGRGGVGMDNIDVEYARSKGLQVINTPAASSNSVAELVFAHLFNAVRFLYDSNRNMPVTGSSKFEDLKKSYSKGVEVRDKTIGIIGFGRIGQYTAKIALGCGMKVLAYDPFVKEAVLKLDIHGTNGVDVTINTVSLEELISQSDVISLHVPGGKMITEKEISQMKNGVILINASRGGVIDEADLIAGLNSGKISHVCLDVFENEPTPNEGLLKHS
;
A
#
# COMPACT_ATOMS: atom_id res chain seq x y z
N MET A 1 -36.98 -3.69 16.26
CA MET A 1 -36.53 -2.92 15.08
C MET A 1 -35.15 -3.37 14.69
N SER A 2 -34.91 -3.56 13.40
CA SER A 2 -33.59 -3.90 12.86
C SER A 2 -32.59 -2.76 13.15
N LYS A 3 -31.34 -3.10 13.53
CA LYS A 3 -30.30 -2.08 13.75
C LYS A 3 -29.75 -1.63 12.41
N LEU A 4 -29.68 -0.31 12.17
CA LEU A 4 -29.23 0.28 10.91
C LEU A 4 -27.70 0.45 10.89
N ILE A 5 -27.10 0.09 9.77
CA ILE A 5 -25.69 0.32 9.47
C ILE A 5 -25.58 1.20 8.22
N LEU A 6 -24.83 2.29 8.29
CA LEU A 6 -24.49 3.10 7.11
C LEU A 6 -23.15 2.65 6.56
N ALA A 7 -23.14 2.17 5.31
CA ALA A 7 -21.91 1.86 4.57
C ALA A 7 -21.60 3.00 3.59
N ASN A 8 -21.10 4.13 4.12
CA ASN A 8 -21.02 5.41 3.39
C ASN A 8 -20.11 5.39 2.17
N ASP A 9 -19.04 4.60 2.21
CA ASP A 9 -18.12 4.43 1.08
C ASP A 9 -18.34 3.08 0.35
N GLY A 10 -19.53 2.52 0.52
CA GLY A 10 -19.90 1.22 -0.04
C GLY A 10 -19.40 0.03 0.79
N ILE A 11 -19.89 -1.15 0.44
CA ILE A 11 -19.53 -2.43 1.04
C ILE A 11 -19.64 -3.50 -0.04
N ASP A 12 -18.82 -4.56 0.06
CA ASP A 12 -18.94 -5.73 -0.80
C ASP A 12 -20.28 -6.43 -0.62
N ALA A 13 -20.82 -6.97 -1.73
CA ALA A 13 -22.15 -7.59 -1.74
C ALA A 13 -22.27 -8.78 -0.77
N VAL A 14 -21.20 -9.57 -0.62
CA VAL A 14 -21.16 -10.70 0.32
C VAL A 14 -21.17 -10.17 1.76
N GLY A 15 -20.39 -9.12 2.04
CA GLY A 15 -20.35 -8.46 3.35
C GLY A 15 -21.73 -7.89 3.73
N LYS A 16 -22.39 -7.21 2.78
CA LYS A 16 -23.77 -6.72 2.97
C LYS A 16 -24.72 -7.87 3.30
N SER A 17 -24.71 -8.93 2.51
CA SER A 17 -25.58 -10.08 2.72
C SER A 17 -25.36 -10.76 4.09
N LEU A 18 -24.12 -10.86 4.54
CA LEU A 18 -23.78 -11.43 5.86
C LEU A 18 -24.35 -10.58 7.00
N LEU A 19 -24.23 -9.25 6.92
CA LEU A 19 -24.82 -8.35 7.92
C LEU A 19 -26.35 -8.41 7.92
N GLU A 20 -26.99 -8.47 6.75
CA GLU A 20 -28.44 -8.59 6.63
C GLU A 20 -28.96 -9.92 7.19
N LYS A 21 -28.26 -11.03 6.93
CA LYS A 21 -28.55 -12.33 7.53
C LYS A 21 -28.38 -12.32 9.06
N ALA A 22 -27.49 -11.48 9.58
CA ALA A 22 -27.31 -11.28 11.03
C ALA A 22 -28.35 -10.36 11.65
N GLY A 23 -29.34 -9.89 10.88
CA GLY A 23 -30.47 -9.08 11.37
C GLY A 23 -30.24 -7.57 11.33
N PHE A 24 -29.20 -7.09 10.64
CA PHE A 24 -28.98 -5.67 10.41
C PHE A 24 -29.66 -5.22 9.11
N THR A 25 -29.92 -3.93 9.00
CA THR A 25 -30.29 -3.30 7.72
C THR A 25 -29.10 -2.44 7.27
N VAL A 26 -28.57 -2.72 6.08
CA VAL A 26 -27.37 -2.04 5.55
C VAL A 26 -27.77 -1.04 4.47
N VAL A 27 -27.54 0.24 4.73
CA VAL A 27 -27.78 1.35 3.79
C VAL A 27 -26.45 1.70 3.11
N THR A 28 -26.48 1.80 1.79
CA THR A 28 -25.28 2.04 0.95
C THR A 28 -25.35 3.34 0.16
N GLU A 29 -26.44 4.11 0.35
CA GLU A 29 -26.53 5.45 -0.25
C GLU A 29 -25.47 6.35 0.40
N LYS A 30 -24.70 7.02 -0.45
CA LYS A 30 -23.64 7.91 0.03
C LYS A 30 -24.22 9.21 0.56
N VAL A 31 -23.83 9.54 1.77
CA VAL A 31 -24.13 10.80 2.45
C VAL A 31 -22.93 11.73 2.33
N ALA A 32 -23.15 13.00 2.03
CA ALA A 32 -22.10 13.99 1.99
C ALA A 32 -21.46 14.19 3.38
N GLN A 33 -20.20 14.60 3.42
CA GLN A 33 -19.45 14.72 4.68
C GLN A 33 -20.11 15.71 5.66
N GLU A 34 -20.66 16.81 5.15
CA GLU A 34 -21.36 17.86 5.89
C GLU A 34 -22.67 17.37 6.51
N ASP A 35 -23.37 16.44 5.87
CA ASP A 35 -24.67 15.92 6.29
C ASP A 35 -24.54 14.65 7.14
N LEU A 36 -23.34 14.07 7.24
CA LEU A 36 -23.11 12.74 7.80
C LEU A 36 -23.64 12.59 9.22
N ALA A 37 -23.36 13.54 10.10
CA ALA A 37 -23.79 13.49 11.49
C ALA A 37 -25.32 13.64 11.64
N SER A 38 -25.93 14.53 10.84
CA SER A 38 -27.35 14.73 10.80
C SER A 38 -28.10 13.47 10.36
N GLU A 39 -27.62 12.84 9.29
CA GLU A 39 -28.19 11.61 8.74
C GLU A 39 -28.06 10.44 9.73
N ILE A 40 -26.88 10.27 10.36
CA ILE A 40 -26.65 9.23 11.37
C ILE A 40 -27.66 9.34 12.50
N ASN A 41 -27.90 10.56 13.02
CA ASN A 41 -28.80 10.79 14.15
C ASN A 41 -30.27 10.66 13.75
N SER A 42 -30.68 11.26 12.62
CA SER A 42 -32.07 11.26 12.18
C SER A 42 -32.60 9.86 11.88
N LYS A 43 -31.77 9.00 11.30
CA LYS A 43 -32.14 7.61 10.99
C LYS A 43 -31.80 6.63 12.12
N GLY A 44 -30.97 7.03 13.08
CA GLY A 44 -30.59 6.20 14.21
C GLY A 44 -29.63 5.07 13.85
N TYR A 45 -28.63 5.33 12.97
CA TYR A 45 -27.61 4.36 12.67
C TYR A 45 -26.78 4.02 13.91
N VAL A 46 -26.55 2.74 14.15
CA VAL A 46 -25.73 2.24 15.26
C VAL A 46 -24.30 1.94 14.85
N ALA A 47 -24.04 1.79 13.55
CA ALA A 47 -22.70 1.57 13.02
C ALA A 47 -22.52 2.36 11.71
N LEU A 48 -21.28 2.81 11.52
CA LEU A 48 -20.80 3.47 10.31
C LEU A 48 -19.64 2.66 9.74
N THR A 49 -19.72 2.24 8.47
CA THR A 49 -18.57 1.68 7.76
C THR A 49 -18.09 2.63 6.67
N VAL A 50 -16.78 2.81 6.61
CA VAL A 50 -16.13 3.74 5.69
C VAL A 50 -14.94 3.08 4.98
N ARG A 51 -14.46 3.71 3.90
CA ARG A 51 -13.17 3.43 3.30
C ARG A 51 -12.27 4.66 3.47
N SER A 52 -11.70 5.20 2.39
CA SER A 52 -10.77 6.34 2.44
C SER A 52 -11.46 7.70 2.26
N ALA A 53 -12.64 7.75 1.65
CA ALA A 53 -13.28 9.01 1.27
C ALA A 53 -13.95 9.72 2.45
N THR A 54 -14.63 8.98 3.32
CA THR A 54 -15.34 9.54 4.49
C THR A 54 -14.37 9.74 5.65
N LYS A 55 -14.36 10.96 6.23
CA LYS A 55 -13.57 11.31 7.41
C LYS A 55 -14.43 11.21 8.66
N VAL A 56 -13.95 10.49 9.67
CA VAL A 56 -14.63 10.33 10.97
C VAL A 56 -13.76 10.98 12.05
N ARG A 57 -13.86 12.30 12.12
CA ARG A 57 -13.11 13.12 13.06
C ARG A 57 -13.90 13.36 14.35
N LYS A 58 -13.29 14.02 15.31
CA LYS A 58 -13.87 14.32 16.63
C LYS A 58 -15.27 14.93 16.52
N GLU A 59 -15.47 15.86 15.57
CA GLU A 59 -16.72 16.56 15.35
C GLU A 59 -17.87 15.58 15.01
N VAL A 60 -17.62 14.62 14.14
CA VAL A 60 -18.61 13.59 13.77
C VAL A 60 -18.85 12.64 14.95
N ILE A 61 -17.80 12.25 15.67
CA ILE A 61 -17.90 11.35 16.82
C ILE A 61 -18.75 11.99 17.94
N ASP A 62 -18.47 13.24 18.30
CA ASP A 62 -19.21 13.95 19.34
C ASP A 62 -20.67 14.24 18.95
N ALA A 63 -20.90 14.50 17.66
CA ALA A 63 -22.24 14.75 17.14
C ALA A 63 -23.11 13.48 17.08
N CYS A 64 -22.56 12.27 17.16
CA CYS A 64 -23.27 11.00 16.98
C CYS A 64 -23.23 10.11 18.25
N PRO A 65 -23.91 10.50 19.35
CA PRO A 65 -23.79 9.80 20.64
C PRO A 65 -24.37 8.38 20.64
N ASN A 66 -25.23 8.05 19.68
CA ASN A 66 -25.85 6.72 19.55
C ASN A 66 -25.03 5.75 18.71
N LEU A 67 -24.00 6.22 18.02
CA LEU A 67 -23.09 5.37 17.25
C LEU A 67 -22.32 4.44 18.23
N LYS A 68 -22.16 3.18 17.84
CA LYS A 68 -21.49 2.17 18.68
C LYS A 68 -20.24 1.61 18.00
N VAL A 69 -20.25 1.52 16.67
CA VAL A 69 -19.17 0.89 15.90
C VAL A 69 -18.79 1.77 14.71
N ILE A 70 -17.49 1.95 14.52
CA ILE A 70 -16.91 2.50 13.29
C ILE A 70 -16.07 1.38 12.67
N GLY A 71 -16.43 0.96 11.45
CA GLY A 71 -15.70 -0.04 10.68
C GLY A 71 -14.97 0.60 9.50
N ARG A 72 -13.68 0.25 9.29
CA ARG A 72 -12.94 0.70 8.12
C ARG A 72 -12.61 -0.48 7.20
N GLY A 73 -13.12 -0.44 5.96
CA GLY A 73 -12.76 -1.41 4.93
C GLY A 73 -11.35 -1.12 4.37
N GLY A 74 -10.32 -1.60 5.05
CA GLY A 74 -8.91 -1.41 4.70
C GLY A 74 -7.98 -1.54 5.90
N VAL A 75 -6.68 -1.39 5.69
CA VAL A 75 -5.65 -1.56 6.73
C VAL A 75 -5.44 -0.29 7.55
N GLY A 76 -5.11 0.82 6.91
CA GLY A 76 -4.88 2.10 7.58
C GLY A 76 -6.20 2.70 8.09
N MET A 77 -6.14 3.50 9.13
CA MET A 77 -7.30 4.19 9.72
C MET A 77 -7.05 5.70 9.82
N ASP A 78 -6.25 6.25 8.94
CA ASP A 78 -5.79 7.64 8.97
C ASP A 78 -6.93 8.66 8.84
N ASN A 79 -8.06 8.25 8.28
CA ASN A 79 -9.28 9.06 8.16
C ASN A 79 -10.20 8.99 9.39
N ILE A 80 -9.84 8.24 10.43
CA ILE A 80 -10.63 8.06 11.66
C ILE A 80 -9.79 8.50 12.87
N ASP A 81 -10.36 9.29 13.76
CA ASP A 81 -9.74 9.63 15.06
C ASP A 81 -9.94 8.45 16.04
N VAL A 82 -9.18 7.38 15.83
CA VAL A 82 -9.36 6.06 16.47
C VAL A 82 -9.31 6.15 17.99
N GLU A 83 -8.26 6.74 18.54
CA GLU A 83 -8.09 6.85 19.99
C GLU A 83 -9.18 7.69 20.64
N TYR A 84 -9.59 8.75 19.95
CA TYR A 84 -10.71 9.58 20.42
C TYR A 84 -12.03 8.80 20.39
N ALA A 85 -12.34 8.09 19.33
CA ALA A 85 -13.53 7.25 19.24
C ALA A 85 -13.57 6.19 20.36
N ARG A 86 -12.45 5.53 20.60
CA ARG A 86 -12.30 4.54 21.68
C ARG A 86 -12.50 5.17 23.05
N SER A 87 -11.96 6.37 23.29
CA SER A 87 -12.16 7.10 24.56
C SER A 87 -13.61 7.47 24.84
N LYS A 88 -14.44 7.57 23.78
CA LYS A 88 -15.90 7.78 23.85
C LYS A 88 -16.69 6.47 23.95
N GLY A 89 -16.02 5.32 24.01
CA GLY A 89 -16.64 4.01 24.16
C GLY A 89 -17.09 3.37 22.83
N LEU A 90 -16.71 3.93 21.67
CA LEU A 90 -17.00 3.33 20.37
C LEU A 90 -15.99 2.19 20.09
N GLN A 91 -16.47 1.12 19.47
CA GLN A 91 -15.61 0.11 18.89
C GLN A 91 -15.13 0.57 17.51
N VAL A 92 -13.83 0.55 17.30
CA VAL A 92 -13.23 0.84 16.00
C VAL A 92 -12.54 -0.40 15.49
N ILE A 93 -12.98 -0.89 14.32
CA ILE A 93 -12.50 -2.11 13.68
C ILE A 93 -12.04 -1.82 12.25
N ASN A 94 -11.12 -2.64 11.74
CA ASN A 94 -10.66 -2.58 10.36
C ASN A 94 -10.47 -3.99 9.78
N THR A 95 -10.03 -4.06 8.49
CA THR A 95 -9.75 -5.32 7.79
C THR A 95 -8.25 -5.47 7.50
N PRO A 96 -7.41 -5.75 8.51
CA PRO A 96 -5.96 -5.63 8.41
C PRO A 96 -5.29 -6.71 7.54
N ALA A 97 -6.00 -7.78 7.20
CA ALA A 97 -5.45 -8.89 6.41
C ALA A 97 -5.95 -8.93 4.96
N ALA A 98 -7.11 -8.32 4.68
CA ALA A 98 -7.83 -8.54 3.43
C ALA A 98 -7.09 -8.09 2.16
N SER A 99 -6.34 -6.99 2.24
CA SER A 99 -5.60 -6.43 1.09
C SER A 99 -4.11 -6.75 1.08
N SER A 100 -3.61 -7.53 2.06
CA SER A 100 -2.16 -7.70 2.22
C SER A 100 -1.49 -8.36 1.01
N ASN A 101 -2.12 -9.39 0.46
CA ASN A 101 -1.60 -10.05 -0.74
C ASN A 101 -1.72 -9.16 -1.98
N SER A 102 -2.85 -8.45 -2.15
CA SER A 102 -3.07 -7.56 -3.29
C SER A 102 -2.04 -6.44 -3.36
N VAL A 103 -1.65 -5.87 -2.21
CA VAL A 103 -0.59 -4.85 -2.17
C VAL A 103 0.77 -5.44 -2.53
N ALA A 104 1.08 -6.66 -2.06
CA ALA A 104 2.31 -7.34 -2.44
C ALA A 104 2.37 -7.65 -3.96
N GLU A 105 1.25 -8.05 -4.54
CA GLU A 105 1.12 -8.24 -6.00
C GLU A 105 1.32 -6.92 -6.77
N LEU A 106 0.77 -5.81 -6.28
CA LEU A 106 0.98 -4.48 -6.85
C LEU A 106 2.46 -4.07 -6.84
N VAL A 107 3.18 -4.34 -5.75
CA VAL A 107 4.64 -4.11 -5.66
C VAL A 107 5.37 -4.83 -6.80
N PHE A 108 5.04 -6.09 -7.07
CA PHE A 108 5.67 -6.84 -8.15
C PHE A 108 5.19 -6.43 -9.54
N ALA A 109 3.93 -6.00 -9.69
CA ALA A 109 3.46 -5.39 -10.93
C ALA A 109 4.27 -4.13 -11.26
N HIS A 110 4.51 -3.26 -10.29
CA HIS A 110 5.38 -2.09 -10.41
C HIS A 110 6.82 -2.49 -10.74
N LEU A 111 7.40 -3.44 -10.02
CA LEU A 111 8.77 -3.91 -10.26
C LEU A 111 8.94 -4.44 -11.69
N PHE A 112 8.09 -5.35 -12.14
CA PHE A 112 8.17 -5.90 -13.49
C PHE A 112 7.93 -4.84 -14.56
N ASN A 113 7.03 -3.88 -14.32
CA ASN A 113 6.83 -2.75 -15.22
C ASN A 113 8.12 -1.93 -15.39
N ALA A 114 8.79 -1.60 -14.29
CA ALA A 114 10.02 -0.81 -14.30
C ALA A 114 11.18 -1.57 -14.98
N VAL A 115 11.47 -2.80 -14.57
CA VAL A 115 12.64 -3.54 -15.07
C VAL A 115 12.49 -4.09 -16.49
N ARG A 116 11.27 -4.13 -17.05
CA ARG A 116 10.99 -4.68 -18.39
C ARG A 116 10.40 -3.64 -19.36
N PHE A 117 10.36 -2.36 -18.98
CA PHE A 117 9.86 -1.25 -19.81
C PHE A 117 8.42 -1.46 -20.34
N LEU A 118 7.54 -2.09 -19.54
CA LEU A 118 6.21 -2.47 -20.03
C LEU A 118 5.36 -1.25 -20.37
N TYR A 119 5.42 -0.20 -19.55
CA TYR A 119 4.70 1.05 -19.77
C TYR A 119 5.11 1.70 -21.08
N ASP A 120 6.42 1.87 -21.28
CA ASP A 120 7.00 2.49 -22.47
C ASP A 120 6.71 1.67 -23.74
N SER A 121 6.95 0.36 -23.68
CA SER A 121 6.71 -0.51 -24.83
C SER A 121 5.25 -0.53 -25.25
N ASN A 122 4.33 -0.58 -24.29
CA ASN A 122 2.88 -0.57 -24.58
C ASN A 122 2.40 0.74 -25.21
N ARG A 123 3.06 1.87 -24.91
CA ARG A 123 2.71 3.18 -25.49
C ARG A 123 3.38 3.42 -26.83
N ASN A 124 4.65 3.05 -26.97
CA ASN A 124 5.44 3.37 -28.15
C ASN A 124 5.20 2.38 -29.32
N MET A 125 5.02 1.09 -29.03
CA MET A 125 4.81 0.08 -30.08
C MET A 125 3.58 0.35 -30.96
N PRO A 126 2.39 0.70 -30.43
CA PRO A 126 1.24 1.01 -31.27
C PRO A 126 1.42 2.24 -32.15
N VAL A 127 2.23 3.22 -31.72
CA VAL A 127 2.38 4.52 -32.39
C VAL A 127 3.52 4.51 -33.40
N THR A 128 4.67 3.97 -33.03
CA THR A 128 5.91 4.07 -33.83
C THR A 128 6.52 2.71 -34.18
N GLY A 129 5.91 1.59 -33.74
CA GLY A 129 6.47 0.25 -33.92
C GLY A 129 6.70 -0.14 -35.39
N SER A 130 5.86 0.28 -36.32
CA SER A 130 6.04 0.00 -37.74
C SER A 130 7.22 0.75 -38.38
N SER A 131 7.58 1.94 -37.85
CA SER A 131 8.62 2.80 -38.42
C SER A 131 9.96 2.74 -37.62
N LYS A 132 9.93 2.36 -36.34
CA LYS A 132 11.08 2.36 -35.43
C LYS A 132 11.26 1.03 -34.68
N PHE A 133 10.86 -0.07 -35.29
CA PHE A 133 10.84 -1.38 -34.63
C PHE A 133 12.19 -1.79 -34.06
N GLU A 134 13.27 -1.68 -34.85
CA GLU A 134 14.62 -2.09 -34.40
C GLU A 134 15.16 -1.19 -33.27
N ASP A 135 14.86 0.12 -33.30
CA ASP A 135 15.26 1.05 -32.25
C ASP A 135 14.54 0.73 -30.93
N LEU A 136 13.23 0.48 -30.98
CA LEU A 136 12.43 0.09 -29.83
C LEU A 136 12.89 -1.26 -29.28
N LYS A 137 13.10 -2.26 -30.13
CA LYS A 137 13.61 -3.57 -29.77
C LYS A 137 14.98 -3.45 -29.06
N LYS A 138 15.88 -2.64 -29.59
CA LYS A 138 17.19 -2.37 -28.99
C LYS A 138 17.08 -1.68 -27.63
N SER A 139 16.15 -0.71 -27.49
CA SER A 139 15.92 -0.03 -26.23
C SER A 139 15.38 -0.98 -25.15
N TYR A 140 14.39 -1.79 -25.50
CA TYR A 140 13.75 -2.72 -24.54
C TYR A 140 14.56 -3.99 -24.25
N SER A 141 15.59 -4.29 -25.07
CA SER A 141 16.53 -5.39 -24.76
C SER A 141 17.41 -5.15 -23.53
N LYS A 142 17.41 -3.92 -22.99
CA LYS A 142 18.14 -3.55 -21.77
C LYS A 142 17.40 -3.95 -20.48
N GLY A 143 16.27 -4.63 -20.59
CA GLY A 143 15.50 -5.11 -19.43
C GLY A 143 16.33 -5.98 -18.50
N VAL A 144 16.05 -5.88 -17.19
CA VAL A 144 16.78 -6.57 -16.13
C VAL A 144 15.98 -7.76 -15.61
N GLU A 145 16.66 -8.86 -15.36
CA GLU A 145 16.11 -10.02 -14.66
C GLU A 145 16.18 -9.81 -13.15
N VAL A 146 15.10 -10.15 -12.43
CA VAL A 146 15.05 -9.98 -10.97
C VAL A 146 15.65 -11.15 -10.19
N ARG A 147 15.83 -12.31 -10.85
CA ARG A 147 16.53 -13.47 -10.25
C ARG A 147 17.90 -13.06 -9.72
N ASP A 148 18.27 -13.57 -8.56
CA ASP A 148 19.51 -13.30 -7.83
C ASP A 148 19.73 -11.85 -7.38
N LYS A 149 18.79 -10.93 -7.69
CA LYS A 149 18.76 -9.57 -7.14
C LYS A 149 18.31 -9.60 -5.69
N THR A 150 18.76 -8.63 -4.92
CA THR A 150 18.36 -8.46 -3.52
C THR A 150 17.22 -7.45 -3.41
N ILE A 151 16.09 -7.87 -2.82
CA ILE A 151 15.03 -6.96 -2.41
C ILE A 151 15.14 -6.70 -0.90
N GLY A 152 15.21 -5.43 -0.53
CA GLY A 152 15.11 -4.95 0.85
C GLY A 152 13.67 -4.59 1.17
N ILE A 153 13.11 -5.16 2.21
CA ILE A 153 11.73 -4.95 2.66
C ILE A 153 11.77 -4.18 3.98
N ILE A 154 11.37 -2.92 3.95
CA ILE A 154 11.29 -2.05 5.12
C ILE A 154 9.86 -2.08 5.66
N GLY A 155 9.69 -2.66 6.87
CA GLY A 155 8.40 -3.03 7.45
C GLY A 155 8.05 -4.49 7.15
N PHE A 156 8.32 -5.39 8.10
CA PHE A 156 8.15 -6.84 7.90
C PHE A 156 6.88 -7.38 8.55
N GLY A 157 5.82 -6.56 8.51
CA GLY A 157 4.45 -6.94 8.87
C GLY A 157 3.81 -7.85 7.80
N ARG A 158 2.47 -7.97 7.81
CA ARG A 158 1.74 -8.83 6.87
C ARG A 158 2.09 -8.58 5.41
N ILE A 159 2.03 -7.32 4.95
CA ILE A 159 2.30 -6.97 3.55
C ILE A 159 3.76 -7.29 3.19
N GLY A 160 4.72 -6.88 4.02
CA GLY A 160 6.14 -7.17 3.80
C GLY A 160 6.42 -8.67 3.70
N GLN A 161 5.78 -9.51 4.53
CA GLN A 161 5.91 -10.95 4.46
C GLN A 161 5.29 -11.55 3.18
N TYR A 162 4.15 -11.06 2.70
CA TYR A 162 3.61 -11.45 1.38
C TYR A 162 4.51 -11.02 0.23
N THR A 163 5.07 -9.81 0.30
CA THR A 163 6.07 -9.32 -0.67
C THR A 163 7.30 -10.25 -0.69
N ALA A 164 7.79 -10.65 0.48
CA ALA A 164 8.90 -11.60 0.58
C ALA A 164 8.59 -12.97 -0.05
N LYS A 165 7.37 -13.50 0.14
CA LYS A 165 6.95 -14.77 -0.49
C LYS A 165 7.00 -14.69 -2.02
N ILE A 166 6.51 -13.60 -2.61
CA ILE A 166 6.56 -13.41 -4.07
C ILE A 166 8.02 -13.25 -4.54
N ALA A 167 8.84 -12.48 -3.79
CA ALA A 167 10.26 -12.31 -4.08
C ALA A 167 11.01 -13.64 -4.14
N LEU A 168 10.82 -14.49 -3.13
CA LEU A 168 11.40 -15.84 -3.08
C LEU A 168 10.93 -16.69 -4.26
N GLY A 169 9.64 -16.62 -4.64
CA GLY A 169 9.10 -17.29 -5.82
C GLY A 169 9.73 -16.81 -7.14
N CYS A 170 10.18 -15.57 -7.20
CA CYS A 170 10.93 -14.98 -8.33
C CYS A 170 12.43 -15.28 -8.29
N GLY A 171 12.92 -16.00 -7.29
CA GLY A 171 14.36 -16.31 -7.12
C GLY A 171 15.18 -15.12 -6.63
N MET A 172 14.57 -14.14 -5.98
CA MET A 172 15.27 -13.01 -5.37
C MET A 172 15.83 -13.38 -3.99
N LYS A 173 16.88 -12.66 -3.57
CA LYS A 173 17.34 -12.65 -2.17
C LYS A 173 16.52 -11.63 -1.41
N VAL A 174 16.11 -11.99 -0.17
CA VAL A 174 15.28 -11.13 0.68
C VAL A 174 16.09 -10.66 1.88
N LEU A 175 16.19 -9.35 2.06
CA LEU A 175 16.59 -8.70 3.30
C LEU A 175 15.35 -8.01 3.88
N ALA A 176 15.15 -8.11 5.18
CA ALA A 176 14.03 -7.49 5.86
C ALA A 176 14.49 -6.66 7.05
N TYR A 177 13.85 -5.51 7.25
CA TYR A 177 14.00 -4.68 8.44
C TYR A 177 12.66 -4.38 9.07
N ASP A 178 12.57 -4.56 10.37
CA ASP A 178 11.42 -4.17 11.18
C ASP A 178 11.87 -3.96 12.62
N PRO A 179 11.47 -2.87 13.31
CA PRO A 179 11.88 -2.64 14.68
C PRO A 179 11.26 -3.63 15.68
N PHE A 180 10.14 -4.28 15.33
CA PHE A 180 9.39 -5.15 16.22
C PHE A 180 9.49 -6.64 15.87
N VAL A 181 9.75 -6.97 14.61
CA VAL A 181 9.89 -8.35 14.12
C VAL A 181 11.36 -8.67 13.98
N LYS A 182 11.83 -9.69 14.68
CA LYS A 182 13.23 -10.16 14.60
C LYS A 182 13.39 -11.32 13.62
N GLU A 183 12.35 -12.12 13.50
CA GLU A 183 12.32 -13.31 12.68
C GLU A 183 10.88 -13.58 12.22
N ALA A 184 10.71 -14.11 11.03
CA ALA A 184 9.43 -14.63 10.58
C ALA A 184 9.63 -15.92 9.76
N VAL A 185 8.78 -16.92 10.01
CA VAL A 185 8.70 -18.13 9.21
C VAL A 185 7.63 -17.94 8.14
N LEU A 186 8.05 -17.92 6.88
CA LEU A 186 7.18 -17.76 5.72
C LEU A 186 6.84 -19.12 5.13
N LYS A 187 5.59 -19.54 5.22
CA LYS A 187 5.13 -20.71 4.51
C LYS A 187 4.88 -20.36 3.04
N LEU A 188 5.66 -20.93 2.15
CA LEU A 188 5.45 -20.86 0.70
C LEU A 188 4.51 -21.98 0.28
N ASP A 189 3.28 -21.63 -0.05
CA ASP A 189 2.27 -22.58 -0.52
C ASP A 189 2.53 -22.88 -2.01
N ILE A 190 3.11 -24.03 -2.29
CA ILE A 190 3.36 -24.51 -3.65
C ILE A 190 2.30 -25.55 -4.00
N HIS A 191 1.45 -25.23 -4.97
CA HIS A 191 0.34 -26.10 -5.36
C HIS A 191 0.82 -27.52 -5.70
N GLY A 192 0.16 -28.51 -5.13
CA GLY A 192 0.52 -29.93 -5.33
C GLY A 192 1.66 -30.44 -4.43
N THR A 193 2.11 -29.64 -3.46
CA THR A 193 3.12 -30.03 -2.46
C THR A 193 2.66 -29.70 -1.04
N ASN A 194 3.46 -30.09 -0.03
CA ASN A 194 3.25 -29.68 1.36
C ASN A 194 3.68 -28.24 1.65
N GLY A 195 4.14 -27.50 0.63
CA GLY A 195 4.77 -26.19 0.80
C GLY A 195 6.17 -26.28 1.38
N VAL A 196 6.80 -25.11 1.55
CA VAL A 196 8.15 -24.98 2.13
C VAL A 196 8.13 -23.83 3.14
N ASP A 197 8.67 -24.06 4.31
CA ASP A 197 8.90 -23.04 5.32
C ASP A 197 10.26 -22.37 5.11
N VAL A 198 10.30 -21.05 5.00
CA VAL A 198 11.51 -20.25 4.86
C VAL A 198 11.59 -19.27 6.02
N THR A 199 12.65 -19.37 6.80
CA THR A 199 12.90 -18.42 7.90
C THR A 199 13.65 -17.21 7.40
N ILE A 200 13.13 -16.01 7.64
CA ILE A 200 13.78 -14.73 7.36
C ILE A 200 14.09 -14.05 8.69
N ASN A 201 15.37 -13.81 8.95
CA ASN A 201 15.84 -12.97 10.05
C ASN A 201 15.93 -11.52 9.55
N THR A 202 15.49 -10.57 10.37
CA THR A 202 15.65 -9.16 10.04
C THR A 202 17.09 -8.70 10.26
N VAL A 203 17.52 -7.74 9.48
CA VAL A 203 18.85 -7.12 9.53
C VAL A 203 18.74 -5.66 9.97
N SER A 204 19.85 -4.96 10.14
CA SER A 204 19.82 -3.51 10.37
C SER A 204 19.32 -2.75 9.14
N LEU A 205 18.80 -1.54 9.34
CA LEU A 205 18.36 -0.68 8.24
C LEU A 205 19.52 -0.33 7.31
N GLU A 206 20.68 -0.05 7.87
CA GLU A 206 21.92 0.28 7.13
C GLU A 206 22.36 -0.88 6.25
N GLU A 207 22.33 -2.10 6.77
CA GLU A 207 22.67 -3.30 6.01
C GLU A 207 21.69 -3.49 4.85
N LEU A 208 20.38 -3.41 5.11
CA LEU A 208 19.36 -3.53 4.07
C LEU A 208 19.56 -2.49 2.97
N ILE A 209 19.71 -1.21 3.34
CA ILE A 209 19.84 -0.10 2.39
C ILE A 209 21.06 -0.26 1.49
N SER A 210 22.21 -0.65 2.07
CA SER A 210 23.48 -0.76 1.33
C SER A 210 23.55 -1.98 0.42
N GLN A 211 22.78 -3.04 0.70
CA GLN A 211 22.87 -4.30 -0.03
C GLN A 211 21.73 -4.55 -1.02
N SER A 212 20.67 -3.73 -1.01
CA SER A 212 19.49 -3.96 -1.84
C SER A 212 19.64 -3.38 -3.25
N ASP A 213 19.17 -4.13 -4.24
CA ASP A 213 18.99 -3.67 -5.63
C ASP A 213 17.58 -3.05 -5.81
N VAL A 214 16.61 -3.51 -5.01
CA VAL A 214 15.24 -3.02 -4.94
C VAL A 214 14.90 -2.80 -3.48
N ILE A 215 14.25 -1.69 -3.13
CA ILE A 215 13.75 -1.44 -1.77
C ILE A 215 12.25 -1.20 -1.84
N SER A 216 11.48 -1.95 -1.04
CA SER A 216 10.02 -1.84 -0.93
C SER A 216 9.61 -1.45 0.48
N LEU A 217 8.74 -0.44 0.59
CA LEU A 217 8.33 0.17 1.85
C LEU A 217 6.93 -0.30 2.25
N HIS A 218 6.79 -0.77 3.51
CA HIS A 218 5.56 -1.31 4.07
C HIS A 218 5.33 -0.83 5.51
N VAL A 219 5.56 0.44 5.75
CA VAL A 219 5.51 1.06 7.08
C VAL A 219 4.23 1.89 7.26
N PRO A 220 3.78 2.12 8.50
CA PRO A 220 2.55 2.85 8.78
C PRO A 220 2.63 4.36 8.52
N GLY A 221 3.83 4.90 8.27
CA GLY A 221 4.09 6.32 8.04
C GLY A 221 5.39 6.77 8.72
N GLY A 222 5.62 8.08 8.71
CA GLY A 222 6.85 8.69 9.21
C GLY A 222 7.95 8.76 8.13
N LYS A 223 8.69 9.85 8.09
CA LYS A 223 9.79 10.06 7.14
C LYS A 223 10.95 9.12 7.47
N MET A 224 11.28 8.20 6.58
CA MET A 224 12.32 7.18 6.75
C MET A 224 13.43 7.25 5.71
N ILE A 225 13.11 7.67 4.51
CA ILE A 225 14.05 7.75 3.39
C ILE A 225 14.25 9.21 3.03
N THR A 226 15.46 9.69 3.28
CA THR A 226 15.93 11.04 3.00
C THR A 226 17.22 10.96 2.19
N GLU A 227 17.83 12.11 1.85
CA GLU A 227 19.14 12.18 1.21
C GLU A 227 20.18 11.28 1.90
N LYS A 228 20.15 11.23 3.24
CA LYS A 228 21.07 10.40 4.03
C LYS A 228 20.94 8.93 3.69
N GLU A 229 19.75 8.38 3.67
CA GLU A 229 19.49 6.98 3.35
C GLU A 229 19.75 6.72 1.87
N ILE A 230 19.30 7.61 0.98
CA ILE A 230 19.53 7.51 -0.48
C ILE A 230 21.03 7.46 -0.80
N SER A 231 21.85 8.26 -0.14
CA SER A 231 23.30 8.29 -0.37
C SER A 231 23.97 6.94 -0.09
N GLN A 232 23.45 6.15 0.84
CA GLN A 232 23.98 4.85 1.24
C GLN A 232 23.48 3.70 0.35
N MET A 233 22.46 3.89 -0.46
CA MET A 233 21.92 2.87 -1.36
C MET A 233 22.92 2.51 -2.47
N LYS A 234 22.70 1.38 -3.15
CA LYS A 234 23.41 1.07 -4.38
C LYS A 234 23.07 2.09 -5.47
N ASN A 235 24.02 2.36 -6.37
CA ASN A 235 23.75 3.14 -7.56
C ASN A 235 22.77 2.38 -8.47
N GLY A 236 21.75 3.07 -8.95
CA GLY A 236 20.72 2.47 -9.79
C GLY A 236 19.67 1.67 -9.02
N VAL A 237 19.54 1.86 -7.72
CA VAL A 237 18.50 1.22 -6.90
C VAL A 237 17.09 1.54 -7.42
N ILE A 238 16.17 0.60 -7.23
CA ILE A 238 14.75 0.79 -7.51
C ILE A 238 14.03 0.98 -6.17
N LEU A 239 13.24 2.05 -6.04
CA LEU A 239 12.41 2.29 -4.86
C LEU A 239 10.93 2.06 -5.17
N ILE A 240 10.23 1.35 -4.28
CA ILE A 240 8.80 1.07 -4.40
C ILE A 240 8.11 1.48 -3.10
N ASN A 241 7.14 2.39 -3.18
CA ASN A 241 6.34 2.79 -2.03
C ASN A 241 4.84 2.60 -2.31
N ALA A 242 4.27 1.55 -1.73
CA ALA A 242 2.85 1.26 -1.69
C ALA A 242 2.32 1.32 -0.24
N SER A 243 2.94 2.13 0.62
CA SER A 243 2.60 2.23 2.04
C SER A 243 1.90 3.54 2.40
N ARG A 244 2.65 4.64 2.52
CA ARG A 244 2.15 5.99 2.83
C ARG A 244 2.95 7.05 2.11
N GLY A 245 2.29 8.14 1.70
CA GLY A 245 2.95 9.38 1.30
C GLY A 245 3.82 9.92 2.43
N GLY A 246 4.91 10.60 2.10
CA GLY A 246 5.84 11.19 3.07
C GLY A 246 6.79 10.22 3.78
N VAL A 247 6.74 8.91 3.48
CA VAL A 247 7.76 7.95 3.95
C VAL A 247 9.09 8.19 3.26
N ILE A 248 9.07 8.57 1.99
CA ILE A 248 10.22 9.06 1.24
C ILE A 248 10.06 10.58 1.13
N ASP A 249 11.13 11.33 1.40
CA ASP A 249 11.16 12.76 1.09
C ASP A 249 11.12 12.95 -0.43
N GLU A 250 10.09 13.61 -0.95
CA GLU A 250 9.91 13.73 -2.40
C GLU A 250 10.95 14.63 -3.08
N ALA A 251 11.50 15.62 -2.38
CA ALA A 251 12.56 16.46 -2.91
C ALA A 251 13.87 15.68 -3.05
N ASP A 252 14.23 14.91 -2.04
CA ASP A 252 15.42 14.04 -2.04
C ASP A 252 15.26 12.90 -3.06
N LEU A 253 14.04 12.39 -3.23
CA LEU A 253 13.71 11.40 -4.25
C LEU A 253 13.98 11.92 -5.67
N ILE A 254 13.50 13.14 -5.97
CA ILE A 254 13.73 13.81 -7.27
C ILE A 254 15.23 14.04 -7.49
N ALA A 255 15.96 14.48 -6.47
CA ALA A 255 17.41 14.65 -6.55
C ALA A 255 18.13 13.30 -6.83
N GLY A 256 17.70 12.23 -6.17
CA GLY A 256 18.20 10.88 -6.39
C GLY A 256 17.96 10.35 -7.80
N LEU A 257 16.79 10.62 -8.39
CA LEU A 257 16.46 10.29 -9.77
C LEU A 257 17.34 11.09 -10.75
N ASN A 258 17.43 12.41 -10.56
CA ASN A 258 18.24 13.31 -11.42
C ASN A 258 19.73 12.95 -11.43
N SER A 259 20.25 12.47 -10.30
CA SER A 259 21.65 12.04 -10.20
C SER A 259 21.92 10.63 -10.74
N GLY A 260 20.88 9.85 -11.03
CA GLY A 260 20.99 8.44 -11.41
C GLY A 260 21.30 7.51 -10.22
N LYS A 261 21.30 8.01 -9.00
CA LYS A 261 21.43 7.20 -7.79
C LYS A 261 20.25 6.24 -7.66
N ILE A 262 19.05 6.72 -7.99
CA ILE A 262 17.83 5.95 -8.13
C ILE A 262 17.55 5.78 -9.61
N SER A 263 17.39 4.55 -10.08
CA SER A 263 17.10 4.28 -11.50
C SER A 263 15.59 4.37 -11.80
N HIS A 264 14.77 3.91 -10.88
CA HIS A 264 13.31 3.92 -11.02
C HIS A 264 12.66 4.14 -9.66
N VAL A 265 11.54 4.83 -9.67
CA VAL A 265 10.65 4.92 -8.52
C VAL A 265 9.24 4.47 -8.92
N CYS A 266 8.60 3.69 -8.08
CA CYS A 266 7.23 3.24 -8.25
C CYS A 266 6.42 3.66 -7.02
N LEU A 267 5.42 4.50 -7.21
CA LEU A 267 4.62 5.08 -6.14
C LEU A 267 3.14 4.77 -6.34
N ASP A 268 2.50 4.27 -5.31
CA ASP A 268 1.04 4.14 -5.18
C ASP A 268 0.47 5.20 -4.21
N VAL A 269 1.35 5.96 -3.56
CA VAL A 269 1.02 6.96 -2.53
C VAL A 269 1.93 8.18 -2.67
N PHE A 270 1.42 9.37 -2.32
CA PHE A 270 2.11 10.63 -2.52
C PHE A 270 2.00 11.52 -1.29
N GLU A 271 2.94 12.46 -1.14
CA GLU A 271 2.75 13.57 -0.21
C GLU A 271 1.59 14.46 -0.71
N ASN A 272 0.89 15.06 0.25
CA ASN A 272 -0.19 16.03 -0.03
C ASN A 272 -1.34 15.49 -0.91
N GLU A 273 -1.66 14.21 -0.84
CA GLU A 273 -2.88 13.71 -1.48
C GLU A 273 -4.12 14.54 -1.05
N PRO A 274 -5.00 14.96 -1.98
CA PRO A 274 -5.10 14.54 -3.40
C PRO A 274 -4.35 15.45 -4.40
N THR A 275 -3.38 16.25 -3.98
CA THR A 275 -2.60 17.18 -4.82
C THR A 275 -1.11 16.82 -4.79
N PRO A 276 -0.69 15.71 -5.44
CA PRO A 276 0.70 15.30 -5.48
C PRO A 276 1.63 16.33 -6.14
N ASN A 277 2.92 16.24 -5.85
CA ASN A 277 3.96 17.09 -6.41
C ASN A 277 4.06 16.93 -7.94
N GLU A 278 3.79 18.00 -8.69
CA GLU A 278 3.84 17.99 -10.15
C GLU A 278 5.23 17.68 -10.72
N GLY A 279 6.30 18.08 -10.03
CA GLY A 279 7.67 17.78 -10.44
C GLY A 279 7.95 16.28 -10.44
N LEU A 280 7.39 15.56 -9.46
CA LEU A 280 7.50 14.11 -9.37
C LEU A 280 6.62 13.41 -10.44
N LEU A 281 5.36 13.86 -10.61
CA LEU A 281 4.45 13.30 -11.60
C LEU A 281 4.91 13.45 -13.05
N LYS A 282 5.69 14.50 -13.34
CA LYS A 282 6.21 14.82 -14.68
C LYS A 282 7.65 14.35 -14.88
N HIS A 283 8.25 13.71 -13.89
CA HIS A 283 9.61 13.17 -14.02
C HIS A 283 9.63 12.07 -15.08
N SER A 284 10.59 12.15 -16.00
CA SER A 284 10.74 11.23 -17.15
C SER A 284 11.44 9.93 -16.77
#